data_4aa3e44b85fb287619d4d8095300a276
#
_entry.id   4aa3e44b85fb287619d4d8095300a276
#
_cell.length_a   1.000
_cell.length_b   1.000
_cell.length_c   1.000
_cell.angle_alpha   90.00
_cell.angle_beta   90.00
_cell.angle_gamma   90.00
#
_symmetry.space_group_name_H-M   'P 1'
#
loop_
_entity.id
_entity.type
_entity.pdbx_description
1 polymer ?
#
loop_
_entity_poly.entity_id
_entity_poly.type
_entity_poly.pdbx_seq_one_letter_code
_entity_poly.pdbx_strand_id
1 'polypeptide(L)'
;QQNVSWTGGTLSLESSLLRTDLLSDRTFSWKSVPVNIGYSQSLFGYNNLKWRRRIEPVRYEEAQRSYLETMELVAARTVDKFFALAMAQSNYATACQNFAHADTLYRFAQGRYQIGTTTENEMLQLEINRLNEETNRLNARIEMDECALDLRSYLGLHEGDTLPAIRMVTEVPDVTVAAGAALQWAHLHSPDILYMRRRKLEAESNVAQAKANAGLKAD
;
A
#
# COMPACT_ATOMS: atom_id res chain seq x y z
N GLN A 1 9.76 37.32 3.37
CA GLN A 1 10.91 36.77 4.13
C GLN A 1 11.56 35.65 3.32
N GLN A 2 12.87 35.73 3.17
CA GLN A 2 13.65 34.70 2.48
C GLN A 2 14.81 34.23 3.37
N ASN A 3 14.99 32.92 3.49
CA ASN A 3 16.08 32.37 4.29
C ASN A 3 17.36 32.28 3.47
N VAL A 4 18.45 32.84 4.00
CA VAL A 4 19.77 32.80 3.36
C VAL A 4 20.42 31.45 3.66
N SER A 5 20.58 30.61 2.61
CA SER A 5 20.98 29.22 2.73
C SER A 5 22.40 28.98 3.29
N TRP A 6 23.27 29.94 3.25
CA TRP A 6 24.67 29.83 3.70
C TRP A 6 24.81 30.13 5.19
N THR A 7 24.10 31.13 5.68
CA THR A 7 24.26 31.61 7.04
C THR A 7 23.13 31.17 7.98
N GLY A 8 21.98 30.73 7.41
CA GLY A 8 20.77 30.41 8.20
C GLY A 8 20.03 31.66 8.69
N GLY A 9 20.44 32.84 8.26
CA GLY A 9 19.77 34.09 8.57
C GLY A 9 18.51 34.31 7.74
N THR A 10 17.64 35.20 8.19
CA THR A 10 16.43 35.61 7.48
C THR A 10 16.57 37.02 6.96
N LEU A 11 16.30 37.21 5.66
CA LEU A 11 16.17 38.51 5.02
C LEU A 11 14.68 38.86 4.97
N SER A 12 14.28 39.96 5.60
CA SER A 12 12.92 40.50 5.56
C SER A 12 12.88 41.79 4.75
N LEU A 13 11.86 41.91 3.91
CA LEU A 13 11.51 43.13 3.21
C LEU A 13 10.10 43.50 3.68
N GLU A 14 9.99 44.68 4.29
CA GLU A 14 8.74 45.17 4.85
C GLU A 14 8.43 46.56 4.30
N SER A 15 7.17 46.79 3.99
CA SER A 15 6.62 48.09 3.66
C SER A 15 5.39 48.33 4.51
N SER A 16 5.31 49.47 5.19
CA SER A 16 4.18 49.77 6.05
C SER A 16 3.67 51.20 5.85
N LEU A 17 2.36 51.35 5.84
CA LEU A 17 1.64 52.62 5.84
C LEU A 17 0.69 52.61 7.05
N LEU A 18 0.94 53.52 8.00
CA LEU A 18 0.11 53.66 9.19
C LEU A 18 -0.62 54.99 9.13
N ARG A 19 -1.93 54.96 9.27
CA ARG A 19 -2.75 56.15 9.49
C ARG A 19 -3.16 56.19 10.96
N THR A 20 -2.90 57.29 11.62
CA THR A 20 -3.31 57.50 13.01
C THR A 20 -4.30 58.64 13.04
N ASP A 21 -5.53 58.39 13.46
CA ASP A 21 -6.60 59.38 13.65
C ASP A 21 -6.73 59.68 15.15
N LEU A 22 -6.46 60.93 15.56
CA LEU A 22 -6.67 61.41 16.90
C LEU A 22 -8.11 61.96 17.03
N LEU A 23 -8.94 61.21 17.69
CA LEU A 23 -10.38 61.57 17.87
C LEU A 23 -10.57 62.78 18.77
N SER A 24 -9.64 63.11 19.68
CA SER A 24 -9.72 64.28 20.57
C SER A 24 -9.56 65.59 19.83
N ASP A 25 -8.66 65.67 18.83
CA ASP A 25 -8.31 66.88 18.12
C ASP A 25 -8.72 66.89 16.64
N ARG A 26 -9.43 65.86 16.19
CA ARG A 26 -9.84 65.64 14.79
C ARG A 26 -8.69 65.79 13.80
N THR A 27 -7.48 65.46 14.22
CA THR A 27 -6.28 65.50 13.38
C THR A 27 -5.90 64.06 12.96
N PHE A 28 -5.41 63.91 11.73
CA PHE A 28 -4.88 62.64 11.25
C PHE A 28 -3.42 62.82 10.82
N SER A 29 -2.64 61.76 11.03
CA SER A 29 -1.26 61.70 10.56
C SER A 29 -1.01 60.41 9.81
N TRP A 30 -0.19 60.53 8.76
CA TRP A 30 0.29 59.38 7.99
C TRP A 30 1.76 59.13 8.31
N LYS A 31 2.10 57.92 8.68
CA LYS A 31 3.48 57.45 8.80
C LYS A 31 3.72 56.37 7.76
N SER A 32 4.63 56.67 6.83
CA SER A 32 4.98 55.71 5.77
C SER A 32 6.41 55.25 5.95
N VAL A 33 6.63 53.95 5.92
CA VAL A 33 7.94 53.35 5.77
C VAL A 33 7.93 52.64 4.42
N PRO A 34 8.43 53.28 3.35
CA PRO A 34 8.27 52.77 1.99
C PRO A 34 8.96 51.43 1.78
N VAL A 35 10.18 51.28 2.31
CA VAL A 35 10.91 49.99 2.26
C VAL A 35 11.80 49.90 3.51
N ASN A 36 11.67 48.81 4.23
CA ASN A 36 12.55 48.39 5.31
C ASN A 36 13.17 47.03 4.96
N ILE A 37 14.50 46.97 4.92
CA ILE A 37 15.24 45.74 4.68
C ILE A 37 15.88 45.35 6.00
N GLY A 38 15.41 44.24 6.57
CA GLY A 38 15.94 43.64 7.81
C GLY A 38 16.73 42.38 7.51
N TYR A 39 17.89 42.21 8.08
CA TYR A 39 18.65 40.98 8.11
C TYR A 39 18.83 40.54 9.55
N SER A 40 18.34 39.35 9.87
CA SER A 40 18.48 38.74 11.20
C SER A 40 19.25 37.44 11.08
N GLN A 41 20.32 37.30 11.85
CA GLN A 41 21.13 36.10 11.87
C GLN A 41 21.51 35.73 13.31
N SER A 42 21.20 34.50 13.69
CA SER A 42 21.69 33.92 14.92
C SER A 42 23.15 33.45 14.74
N LEU A 43 24.10 34.02 15.46
CA LEU A 43 25.52 33.68 15.33
C LEU A 43 25.86 32.28 15.89
N PHE A 44 25.16 31.85 16.91
CA PHE A 44 25.37 30.56 17.58
C PHE A 44 24.12 29.62 17.51
N GLY A 45 23.17 29.99 16.67
CA GLY A 45 21.92 29.26 16.58
C GLY A 45 21.98 27.98 15.73
N TYR A 46 20.97 27.16 15.91
CA TYR A 46 20.74 25.97 15.10
C TYR A 46 20.46 26.33 13.63
N ASN A 47 21.26 25.80 12.72
CA ASN A 47 21.06 26.02 11.29
C ASN A 47 20.20 24.89 10.68
N ASN A 48 18.89 25.10 10.61
CA ASN A 48 17.91 24.17 10.05
C ASN A 48 18.21 23.82 8.58
N LEU A 49 18.63 24.80 7.76
CA LEU A 49 18.89 24.58 6.33
C LEU A 49 20.06 23.62 6.09
N LYS A 50 21.10 23.70 6.93
CA LYS A 50 22.24 22.77 6.88
C LYS A 50 21.81 21.34 7.14
N TRP A 51 20.91 21.11 8.12
CA TRP A 51 20.38 19.78 8.43
C TRP A 51 19.41 19.29 7.37
N ARG A 52 18.52 20.14 6.88
CA ARG A 52 17.61 19.79 5.78
C ARG A 52 18.36 19.36 4.53
N ARG A 53 19.45 20.03 4.16
CA ARG A 53 20.31 19.61 3.03
C ARG A 53 20.90 18.21 3.19
N ARG A 54 21.06 17.73 4.41
CA ARG A 54 21.56 16.37 4.70
C ARG A 54 20.44 15.34 4.75
N ILE A 55 19.28 15.71 5.27
CA ILE A 55 18.15 14.83 5.52
C ILE A 55 17.31 14.65 4.26
N GLU A 56 17.00 15.72 3.53
CA GLU A 56 16.07 15.66 2.40
C GLU A 56 16.54 14.74 1.24
N PRO A 57 17.82 14.66 0.88
CA PRO A 57 18.26 13.69 -0.14
C PRO A 57 18.03 12.24 0.29
N VAL A 58 18.27 11.93 1.57
CA VAL A 58 18.03 10.58 2.11
C VAL A 58 16.53 10.26 2.14
N ARG A 59 15.70 11.24 2.51
CA ARG A 59 14.24 11.11 2.48
C ARG A 59 13.70 10.88 1.07
N TYR A 60 14.27 11.60 0.10
CA TYR A 60 13.89 11.41 -1.30
C TYR A 60 14.23 10.01 -1.81
N GLU A 61 15.45 9.53 -1.53
CA GLU A 61 15.87 8.17 -1.90
C GLU A 61 15.05 7.10 -1.19
N GLU A 62 14.74 7.28 0.11
CA GLU A 62 13.83 6.44 0.89
C GLU A 62 12.46 6.36 0.23
N ALA A 63 11.88 7.50 -0.16
CA ALA A 63 10.59 7.56 -0.84
C ALA A 63 10.59 6.85 -2.20
N GLN A 64 11.67 6.96 -2.97
CA GLN A 64 11.82 6.23 -4.24
C GLN A 64 11.85 4.71 -4.02
N ARG A 65 12.60 4.23 -3.02
CA ARG A 65 12.66 2.79 -2.72
C ARG A 65 11.34 2.27 -2.15
N SER A 66 10.69 3.04 -1.29
CA SER A 66 9.35 2.69 -0.77
C SER A 66 8.30 2.63 -1.87
N TYR A 67 8.40 3.49 -2.88
CA TYR A 67 7.54 3.40 -4.06
C TYR A 67 7.75 2.10 -4.83
N LEU A 68 9.01 1.72 -5.08
CA LEU A 68 9.34 0.46 -5.76
C LEU A 68 8.87 -0.76 -4.95
N GLU A 69 9.10 -0.78 -3.63
CA GLU A 69 8.61 -1.82 -2.74
C GLU A 69 7.08 -1.93 -2.79
N THR A 70 6.37 -0.80 -2.78
CA THR A 70 4.92 -0.79 -2.90
C THR A 70 4.45 -1.37 -4.24
N MET A 71 5.13 -1.05 -5.33
CA MET A 71 4.84 -1.63 -6.66
C MET A 71 5.02 -3.15 -6.66
N GLU A 72 6.10 -3.66 -6.07
CA GLU A 72 6.33 -5.10 -5.94
C GLU A 72 5.27 -5.79 -5.05
N LEU A 73 4.87 -5.15 -3.95
CA LEU A 73 3.80 -5.66 -3.09
C LEU A 73 2.45 -5.71 -3.82
N VAL A 74 2.14 -4.71 -4.64
CA VAL A 74 0.93 -4.72 -5.48
C VAL A 74 1.00 -5.87 -6.49
N ALA A 75 2.15 -6.07 -7.14
CA ALA A 75 2.35 -7.18 -8.07
C ALA A 75 2.19 -8.54 -7.37
N ALA A 76 2.84 -8.75 -6.22
CA ALA A 76 2.73 -9.98 -5.44
C ALA A 76 1.26 -10.28 -5.04
N ARG A 77 0.55 -9.28 -4.50
CA ARG A 77 -0.87 -9.44 -4.13
C ARG A 77 -1.77 -9.74 -5.33
N THR A 78 -1.47 -9.14 -6.49
CA THR A 78 -2.21 -9.45 -7.73
C THR A 78 -2.02 -10.91 -8.13
N VAL A 79 -0.78 -11.40 -8.03
CA VAL A 79 -0.43 -12.80 -8.32
C VAL A 79 -1.14 -13.75 -7.35
N ASP A 80 -1.16 -13.44 -6.05
CA ASP A 80 -1.86 -14.24 -5.04
C ASP A 80 -3.36 -14.35 -5.36
N LYS A 81 -4.02 -13.23 -5.67
CA LYS A 81 -5.45 -13.21 -6.03
C LYS A 81 -5.72 -13.94 -7.35
N PHE A 82 -4.80 -13.82 -8.31
CA PHE A 82 -4.89 -14.55 -9.57
C PHE A 82 -4.84 -16.07 -9.34
N PHE A 83 -3.90 -16.56 -8.53
CA PHE A 83 -3.82 -17.98 -8.23
C PHE A 83 -4.99 -18.46 -7.37
N ALA A 84 -5.50 -17.65 -6.44
CA ALA A 84 -6.71 -17.99 -5.68
C ALA A 84 -7.90 -18.24 -6.62
N LEU A 85 -8.12 -17.35 -7.60
CA LEU A 85 -9.17 -17.54 -8.61
C LEU A 85 -8.93 -18.77 -9.49
N ALA A 86 -7.67 -19.00 -9.92
CA ALA A 86 -7.32 -20.17 -10.72
C ALA A 86 -7.60 -21.49 -10.00
N MET A 87 -7.28 -21.55 -8.70
CA MET A 87 -7.61 -22.71 -7.84
C MET A 87 -9.11 -22.88 -7.66
N ALA A 88 -9.85 -21.80 -7.39
CA ALA A 88 -11.29 -21.85 -7.24
C ALA A 88 -12.00 -22.33 -8.53
N GLN A 89 -11.52 -21.89 -9.71
CA GLN A 89 -12.02 -22.38 -11.01
C GLN A 89 -11.75 -23.89 -11.20
N SER A 90 -10.57 -24.37 -10.82
CA SER A 90 -10.22 -25.79 -10.88
C SER A 90 -11.08 -26.63 -9.92
N ASN A 91 -11.29 -26.14 -8.70
CA ASN A 91 -12.15 -26.78 -7.71
C ASN A 91 -13.59 -26.86 -8.17
N TYR A 92 -14.12 -25.77 -8.75
CA TYR A 92 -15.47 -25.77 -9.32
C TYR A 92 -15.61 -26.78 -10.48
N ALA A 93 -14.63 -26.84 -11.38
CA ALA A 93 -14.62 -27.82 -12.47
C ALA A 93 -14.64 -29.27 -11.94
N THR A 94 -13.84 -29.55 -10.91
CA THR A 94 -13.81 -30.84 -10.23
C THR A 94 -15.14 -31.15 -9.57
N ALA A 95 -15.73 -30.21 -8.85
CA ALA A 95 -17.03 -30.37 -8.21
C ALA A 95 -18.16 -30.63 -9.22
N CYS A 96 -18.10 -29.99 -10.39
CA CYS A 96 -19.03 -30.27 -11.49
C CYS A 96 -18.92 -31.72 -12.01
N GLN A 97 -17.67 -32.23 -12.15
CA GLN A 97 -17.45 -33.64 -12.54
C GLN A 97 -17.95 -34.62 -11.48
N ASN A 98 -17.65 -34.38 -10.19
CA ASN A 98 -18.11 -35.20 -9.09
C ASN A 98 -19.64 -35.25 -9.03
N PHE A 99 -20.31 -34.13 -9.16
CA PHE A 99 -21.77 -34.09 -9.23
C PHE A 99 -22.30 -34.87 -10.43
N ALA A 100 -21.73 -34.75 -11.62
CA ALA A 100 -22.15 -35.51 -12.80
C ALA A 100 -21.98 -37.01 -12.60
N HIS A 101 -20.90 -37.44 -11.93
CA HIS A 101 -20.71 -38.86 -11.58
C HIS A 101 -21.75 -39.33 -10.56
N ALA A 102 -22.00 -38.59 -9.48
CA ALA A 102 -22.99 -38.94 -8.48
C ALA A 102 -24.40 -38.97 -9.05
N ASP A 103 -24.78 -38.03 -9.91
CA ASP A 103 -26.08 -38.03 -10.62
C ASP A 103 -26.25 -39.26 -11.52
N THR A 104 -25.20 -39.61 -12.23
CA THR A 104 -25.20 -40.84 -13.07
C THR A 104 -25.40 -42.10 -12.23
N LEU A 105 -24.67 -42.25 -11.12
CA LEU A 105 -24.81 -43.39 -10.21
C LEU A 105 -26.20 -43.47 -9.59
N TYR A 106 -26.77 -42.33 -9.18
CA TYR A 106 -28.13 -42.28 -8.65
C TYR A 106 -29.16 -42.75 -9.70
N ARG A 107 -29.08 -42.27 -10.94
CA ARG A 107 -29.97 -42.66 -12.04
C ARG A 107 -29.86 -44.15 -12.33
N PHE A 108 -28.67 -44.73 -12.30
CA PHE A 108 -28.50 -46.19 -12.43
C PHE A 108 -29.15 -46.96 -11.28
N ALA A 109 -28.98 -46.51 -10.03
CA ALA A 109 -29.61 -47.12 -8.87
C ALA A 109 -31.14 -47.05 -8.94
N GLN A 110 -31.67 -45.91 -9.37
CA GLN A 110 -33.12 -45.72 -9.58
C GLN A 110 -33.69 -46.71 -10.59
N GLY A 111 -33.00 -46.89 -11.75
CA GLY A 111 -33.41 -47.91 -12.73
C GLY A 111 -33.32 -49.35 -12.20
N ARG A 112 -32.27 -49.69 -11.44
CA ARG A 112 -32.11 -51.00 -10.81
C ARG A 112 -33.15 -51.26 -9.71
N TYR A 113 -33.53 -50.22 -8.95
CA TYR A 113 -34.62 -50.34 -7.96
C TYR A 113 -35.97 -50.65 -8.62
N GLN A 114 -36.29 -49.98 -9.75
CA GLN A 114 -37.53 -50.21 -10.49
C GLN A 114 -37.68 -51.65 -11.01
N ILE A 115 -36.58 -52.32 -11.33
CA ILE A 115 -36.59 -53.75 -11.75
C ILE A 115 -36.31 -54.71 -10.59
N GLY A 116 -36.25 -54.21 -9.35
CA GLY A 116 -36.13 -55.05 -8.14
C GLY A 116 -34.73 -55.61 -7.88
N THR A 117 -33.67 -55.09 -8.49
CA THR A 117 -32.28 -55.56 -8.36
C THR A 117 -31.41 -54.77 -7.38
N THR A 118 -31.97 -53.77 -6.74
CA THR A 118 -31.31 -52.92 -5.72
C THR A 118 -32.30 -52.61 -4.59
N THR A 119 -31.82 -52.44 -3.36
CA THR A 119 -32.63 -52.07 -2.21
C THR A 119 -32.94 -50.56 -2.19
N GLU A 120 -34.06 -50.20 -1.59
CA GLU A 120 -34.45 -48.80 -1.37
C GLU A 120 -33.36 -48.04 -0.58
N ASN A 121 -32.77 -48.69 0.42
CA ASN A 121 -31.72 -48.12 1.25
C ASN A 121 -30.45 -47.72 0.42
N GLU A 122 -30.02 -48.59 -0.51
CA GLU A 122 -28.91 -48.31 -1.41
C GLU A 122 -29.23 -47.16 -2.35
N MET A 123 -30.44 -47.07 -2.89
CA MET A 123 -30.88 -45.97 -3.74
C MET A 123 -30.91 -44.66 -2.97
N LEU A 124 -31.47 -44.62 -1.76
CA LEU A 124 -31.51 -43.44 -0.89
C LEU A 124 -30.11 -42.98 -0.49
N GLN A 125 -29.18 -43.91 -0.27
CA GLN A 125 -27.79 -43.54 0.06
C GLN A 125 -27.09 -42.86 -1.13
N LEU A 126 -27.35 -43.29 -2.35
CA LEU A 126 -26.83 -42.63 -3.56
C LEU A 126 -27.52 -41.26 -3.81
N GLU A 127 -28.79 -41.13 -3.43
CA GLU A 127 -29.49 -39.84 -3.47
C GLU A 127 -28.86 -38.82 -2.50
N ILE A 128 -28.58 -39.24 -1.27
CA ILE A 128 -27.89 -38.41 -0.28
C ILE A 128 -26.51 -38.00 -0.83
N ASN A 129 -25.75 -38.93 -1.42
CA ASN A 129 -24.47 -38.63 -2.01
C ASN A 129 -24.61 -37.60 -3.15
N ARG A 130 -25.58 -37.73 -4.04
CA ARG A 130 -25.86 -36.79 -5.11
C ARG A 130 -26.18 -35.39 -4.56
N LEU A 131 -27.01 -35.30 -3.52
CA LEU A 131 -27.37 -34.01 -2.88
C LEU A 131 -26.15 -33.35 -2.20
N ASN A 132 -25.27 -34.14 -1.59
CA ASN A 132 -24.03 -33.66 -1.02
C ASN A 132 -23.11 -33.09 -2.10
N GLU A 133 -22.96 -33.80 -3.23
CA GLU A 133 -22.13 -33.30 -4.34
C GLU A 133 -22.76 -32.10 -5.04
N GLU A 134 -24.08 -31.98 -5.05
CA GLU A 134 -24.76 -30.78 -5.52
C GLU A 134 -24.45 -29.56 -4.63
N THR A 135 -24.47 -29.76 -3.31
CA THR A 135 -24.10 -28.73 -2.34
C THR A 135 -22.62 -28.33 -2.48
N ASN A 136 -21.73 -29.30 -2.64
CA ASN A 136 -20.29 -29.06 -2.87
C ASN A 136 -20.06 -28.23 -4.14
N ARG A 137 -20.79 -28.55 -5.23
CA ARG A 137 -20.72 -27.79 -6.49
C ARG A 137 -21.20 -26.34 -6.32
N LEU A 138 -22.31 -26.13 -5.59
CA LEU A 138 -22.83 -24.79 -5.33
C LEU A 138 -21.87 -23.96 -4.48
N ASN A 139 -21.29 -24.55 -3.43
CA ASN A 139 -20.29 -23.90 -2.59
C ASN A 139 -19.03 -23.52 -3.38
N ALA A 140 -18.52 -24.46 -4.21
CA ALA A 140 -17.36 -24.17 -5.06
C ALA A 140 -17.63 -23.07 -6.10
N ARG A 141 -18.88 -22.94 -6.59
CA ARG A 141 -19.27 -21.84 -7.46
C ARG A 141 -19.25 -20.49 -6.73
N ILE A 142 -19.80 -20.46 -5.52
CA ILE A 142 -19.79 -19.23 -4.69
C ILE A 142 -18.35 -18.80 -4.43
N GLU A 143 -17.49 -19.72 -4.03
CA GLU A 143 -16.06 -19.43 -3.81
C GLU A 143 -15.37 -18.87 -5.07
N MET A 144 -15.66 -19.46 -6.23
CA MET A 144 -15.13 -18.97 -7.51
C MET A 144 -15.63 -17.56 -7.82
N ASP A 145 -16.92 -17.27 -7.61
CA ASP A 145 -17.50 -15.96 -7.85
C ASP A 145 -16.94 -14.93 -6.86
N GLU A 146 -16.71 -15.29 -5.59
CA GLU A 146 -16.07 -14.44 -4.58
C GLU A 146 -14.61 -14.11 -4.95
N CYS A 147 -13.81 -15.10 -5.35
CA CYS A 147 -12.44 -14.88 -5.81
C CYS A 147 -12.40 -13.98 -7.07
N ALA A 148 -13.36 -14.13 -7.98
CA ALA A 148 -13.47 -13.31 -9.17
C ALA A 148 -13.80 -11.86 -8.83
N LEU A 149 -14.72 -11.63 -7.89
CA LEU A 149 -15.06 -10.29 -7.40
C LEU A 149 -13.88 -9.63 -6.67
N ASP A 150 -13.16 -10.40 -5.86
CA ASP A 150 -12.00 -9.91 -5.11
C ASP A 150 -10.85 -9.49 -6.05
N LEU A 151 -10.56 -10.28 -7.09
CA LEU A 151 -9.58 -9.91 -8.11
C LEU A 151 -10.04 -8.69 -8.91
N ARG A 152 -11.31 -8.62 -9.32
CA ARG A 152 -11.88 -7.45 -10.02
C ARG A 152 -11.76 -6.18 -9.20
N SER A 153 -12.20 -6.23 -7.95
CA SER A 153 -12.14 -5.10 -7.03
C SER A 153 -10.70 -4.59 -6.85
N TYR A 154 -9.77 -5.52 -6.71
CA TYR A 154 -8.35 -5.19 -6.54
C TYR A 154 -7.73 -4.54 -7.80
N LEU A 155 -8.13 -5.00 -8.99
CA LEU A 155 -7.68 -4.44 -10.27
C LEU A 155 -8.43 -3.15 -10.67
N GLY A 156 -9.47 -2.76 -9.93
CA GLY A 156 -10.29 -1.60 -10.24
C GLY A 156 -11.13 -1.78 -11.52
N LEU A 157 -11.44 -3.02 -11.91
CA LEU A 157 -12.25 -3.32 -13.10
C LEU A 157 -13.74 -3.06 -12.82
N HIS A 158 -14.45 -2.54 -13.83
CA HIS A 158 -15.88 -2.27 -13.75
C HIS A 158 -16.72 -3.53 -14.01
N GLU A 159 -17.99 -3.52 -13.62
CA GLU A 159 -18.91 -4.67 -13.75
C GLU A 159 -19.08 -5.20 -15.18
N GLY A 160 -18.81 -4.39 -16.20
CA GLY A 160 -18.88 -4.78 -17.61
C GLY A 160 -17.65 -5.46 -18.19
N ASP A 161 -16.53 -5.43 -17.45
CA ASP A 161 -15.27 -6.00 -17.93
C ASP A 161 -15.26 -7.52 -17.71
N THR A 162 -15.09 -8.27 -18.76
CA THR A 162 -14.96 -9.73 -18.68
C THR A 162 -13.57 -10.11 -18.20
N LEU A 163 -13.50 -10.84 -17.07
CA LEU A 163 -12.24 -11.48 -16.68
C LEU A 163 -11.90 -12.57 -17.72
N PRO A 164 -10.69 -12.58 -18.28
CA PRO A 164 -10.28 -13.66 -19.15
C PRO A 164 -10.24 -14.99 -18.40
N ALA A 165 -10.53 -16.09 -19.10
CA ALA A 165 -10.37 -17.42 -18.52
C ALA A 165 -8.90 -17.63 -18.12
N ILE A 166 -8.69 -17.98 -16.86
CA ILE A 166 -7.35 -18.17 -16.33
C ILE A 166 -6.84 -19.55 -16.76
N ARG A 167 -5.66 -19.54 -17.39
CA ARG A 167 -4.94 -20.78 -17.68
C ARG A 167 -3.89 -21.01 -16.60
N MET A 168 -3.97 -22.17 -15.93
CA MET A 168 -2.96 -22.56 -14.94
C MET A 168 -1.59 -22.72 -15.57
N VAL A 169 -0.58 -22.16 -14.91
CA VAL A 169 0.82 -22.37 -15.27
C VAL A 169 1.23 -23.77 -14.79
N THR A 170 1.64 -24.62 -15.71
CA THR A 170 1.99 -26.02 -15.43
C THR A 170 3.45 -26.21 -15.05
N GLU A 171 4.32 -25.27 -15.44
CA GLU A 171 5.75 -25.33 -15.19
C GLU A 171 6.13 -24.33 -14.09
N VAL A 172 6.61 -24.83 -12.98
CA VAL A 172 7.19 -24.02 -11.90
C VAL A 172 8.69 -23.93 -12.15
N PRO A 173 9.25 -22.70 -12.36
CA PRO A 173 10.69 -22.56 -12.53
C PRO A 173 11.42 -22.94 -11.24
N ASP A 174 12.48 -23.75 -11.36
CA ASP A 174 13.36 -24.09 -10.24
C ASP A 174 14.29 -22.91 -9.94
N VAL A 175 13.88 -22.07 -8.99
CA VAL A 175 14.64 -20.87 -8.58
C VAL A 175 15.24 -21.11 -7.21
N THR A 176 16.56 -21.27 -7.17
CA THR A 176 17.31 -21.34 -5.91
C THR A 176 17.83 -19.97 -5.51
N VAL A 177 17.36 -19.45 -4.38
CA VAL A 177 17.80 -18.15 -3.84
C VAL A 177 18.87 -18.39 -2.76
N ALA A 178 20.13 -17.96 -3.02
CA ALA A 178 21.19 -18.02 -2.03
C ALA A 178 20.93 -16.94 -0.93
N ALA A 179 20.89 -17.34 0.35
CA ALA A 179 20.62 -16.45 1.48
C ALA A 179 21.59 -15.25 1.53
N GLY A 180 22.87 -15.43 1.19
CA GLY A 180 23.85 -14.34 1.15
C GLY A 180 23.56 -13.30 0.07
N ALA A 181 23.12 -13.73 -1.10
CA ALA A 181 22.72 -12.81 -2.17
C ALA A 181 21.45 -12.04 -1.80
N ALA A 182 20.45 -12.71 -1.23
CA ALA A 182 19.22 -12.07 -0.75
C ALA A 182 19.49 -10.99 0.31
N LEU A 183 20.40 -11.26 1.25
CA LEU A 183 20.79 -10.29 2.28
C LEU A 183 21.50 -9.07 1.67
N GLN A 184 22.41 -9.27 0.72
CA GLN A 184 23.06 -8.16 0.02
C GLN A 184 22.07 -7.31 -0.78
N TRP A 185 21.13 -7.93 -1.47
CA TRP A 185 20.05 -7.24 -2.18
C TRP A 185 19.18 -6.43 -1.23
N ALA A 186 18.79 -7.00 -0.08
CA ALA A 186 18.02 -6.30 0.93
C ALA A 186 18.78 -5.06 1.47
N HIS A 187 20.07 -5.18 1.76
CA HIS A 187 20.89 -4.05 2.19
C HIS A 187 20.98 -2.92 1.15
N LEU A 188 21.02 -3.26 -0.13
CA LEU A 188 21.14 -2.27 -1.20
C LEU A 188 19.80 -1.60 -1.57
N HIS A 189 18.68 -2.32 -1.42
CA HIS A 189 17.39 -1.89 -2.00
C HIS A 189 16.30 -1.61 -0.96
N SER A 190 16.44 -2.13 0.29
CA SER A 190 15.40 -1.90 1.31
C SER A 190 15.29 -0.41 1.68
N PRO A 191 14.09 0.16 1.70
CA PRO A 191 13.83 1.50 2.21
C PRO A 191 14.12 1.62 3.71
N ASP A 192 14.02 0.52 4.49
CA ASP A 192 14.26 0.52 5.94
C ASP A 192 15.67 0.95 6.33
N ILE A 193 16.67 0.60 5.52
CA ILE A 193 18.06 1.03 5.74
C ILE A 193 18.19 2.56 5.62
N LEU A 194 17.52 3.14 4.63
CA LEU A 194 17.49 4.60 4.46
C LEU A 194 16.66 5.27 5.55
N TYR A 195 15.55 4.67 5.95
CA TYR A 195 14.74 5.13 7.09
C TYR A 195 15.58 5.21 8.37
N MET A 196 16.36 4.17 8.70
CA MET A 196 17.24 4.18 9.86
C MET A 196 18.34 5.25 9.75
N ARG A 197 18.92 5.42 8.56
CA ARG A 197 19.90 6.47 8.29
C ARG A 197 19.29 7.87 8.46
N ARG A 198 18.09 8.10 7.96
CA ARG A 198 17.35 9.35 8.12
C ARG A 198 17.07 9.62 9.59
N ARG A 199 16.54 8.64 10.32
CA ARG A 199 16.28 8.79 11.77
C ARG A 199 17.53 9.13 12.56
N LYS A 200 18.68 8.55 12.21
CA LYS A 200 19.96 8.90 12.81
C LYS A 200 20.30 10.38 12.57
N LEU A 201 20.18 10.85 11.34
CA LEU A 201 20.44 12.26 10.99
C LEU A 201 19.46 13.22 11.68
N GLU A 202 18.19 12.85 11.79
CA GLU A 202 17.19 13.62 12.53
C GLU A 202 17.50 13.68 14.04
N ALA A 203 17.94 12.58 14.62
CA ALA A 203 18.36 12.55 16.02
C ALA A 203 19.62 13.42 16.25
N GLU A 204 20.61 13.36 15.37
CA GLU A 204 21.80 14.24 15.42
C GLU A 204 21.41 15.73 15.29
N SER A 205 20.45 16.03 14.42
CA SER A 205 19.87 17.36 14.24
C SER A 205 19.19 17.87 15.52
N ASN A 206 18.39 17.01 16.16
CA ASN A 206 17.71 17.34 17.41
C ASN A 206 18.71 17.61 18.55
N VAL A 207 19.78 16.82 18.63
CA VAL A 207 20.88 17.06 19.60
C VAL A 207 21.57 18.41 19.33
N ALA A 208 21.84 18.72 18.04
CA ALA A 208 22.44 20.00 17.68
C ALA A 208 21.51 21.18 18.02
N GLN A 209 20.20 21.02 17.82
CA GLN A 209 19.20 22.01 18.19
C GLN A 209 19.13 22.22 19.71
N ALA A 210 19.11 21.13 20.48
CA ALA A 210 19.11 21.20 21.94
C ALA A 210 20.37 21.91 22.48
N LYS A 211 21.54 21.59 21.90
CA LYS A 211 22.80 22.28 22.27
C LYS A 211 22.78 23.76 21.93
N ALA A 212 22.25 24.14 20.75
CA ALA A 212 22.13 25.55 20.38
C ALA A 212 21.15 26.31 21.28
N ASN A 213 20.07 25.66 21.72
CA ASN A 213 19.09 26.26 22.63
C ASN A 213 19.61 26.41 24.07
N ALA A 214 20.54 25.55 24.49
CA ALA A 214 21.18 25.59 25.81
C ALA A 214 22.40 26.54 25.86
N GLY A 215 22.90 27.01 24.71
CA GLY A 215 24.01 27.90 24.58
C GLY A 215 23.66 29.39 24.85
N LEU A 216 24.68 30.24 24.90
CA LEU A 216 24.52 31.70 25.02
C LEU A 216 23.70 32.21 23.81
N LYS A 217 22.57 32.86 24.09
CA LYS A 217 21.81 33.63 23.11
C LYS A 217 22.37 35.07 23.17
N ALA A 218 23.11 35.45 22.14
CA ALA A 218 23.43 36.85 21.88
C ALA A 218 22.38 37.37 20.88
N ASP A 219 21.46 38.20 21.37
CA ASP A 219 20.49 38.93 20.57
C ASP A 219 21.14 40.25 20.10
#